data_2bcdbb27b4b09654e6f22079ef0efa8b
#
_entry.id   2bcdbb27b4b09654e6f22079ef0efa8b
#
_cell.length_a   1.000
_cell.length_b   1.000
_cell.length_c   1.000
_cell.angle_alpha   90.00
_cell.angle_beta   90.00
_cell.angle_gamma   90.00
#
_symmetry.space_group_name_H-M   'P 1'
#
loop_
_entity.id
_entity.type
_entity.pdbx_description
1 polymer ?
#
loop_
_entity_poly.entity_id
_entity_poly.type
_entity_poly.pdbx_seq_one_letter_code
_entity_poly.pdbx_strand_id
1 'polypeptide(L)'
;MKIALQFAMPSEFHAMPGAKDMEPFETVSGVPFYRVEPDIIACAGGVSKVNAAMAAEILCLKYGVDLILNAGVAGCLTDLPTGSLVVASEFVQHDVDTTAVGDPIGLVSTVNRVEFPTWEPERCVKLLADMGIHAVTGRVATGDWFAVNCKRAEFIRDTFHPVLTEQEGGAIAQVCLRNGVRFVAVKSC
;
A
#
# COMPACT_ATOMS: atom_id res chain seq x y z
N MET A 1 14.75 11.50 10.04
CA MET A 1 13.95 10.31 9.66
C MET A 1 13.70 10.40 8.17
N LYS A 2 14.19 9.41 7.42
CA LYS A 2 13.97 9.37 5.98
C LYS A 2 12.64 8.72 5.64
N ILE A 3 11.83 9.38 4.82
CA ILE A 3 10.48 8.95 4.46
C ILE A 3 10.42 8.69 2.95
N ALA A 4 9.75 7.63 2.54
CA ALA A 4 9.38 7.42 1.15
C ALA A 4 7.87 7.58 0.95
N LEU A 5 7.51 8.24 -0.14
CA LEU A 5 6.15 8.27 -0.68
C LEU A 5 6.12 7.33 -1.88
N GLN A 6 5.42 6.22 -1.76
CA GLN A 6 5.30 5.24 -2.85
C GLN A 6 3.88 5.25 -3.40
N PHE A 7 3.76 5.53 -4.68
CA PHE A 7 2.53 5.48 -5.47
C PHE A 7 2.60 4.30 -6.44
N ALA A 8 1.46 3.80 -6.89
CA ALA A 8 1.43 2.78 -7.93
C ALA A 8 1.58 3.41 -9.33
N MET A 9 0.84 4.48 -9.58
CA MET A 9 0.73 5.07 -10.91
C MET A 9 1.35 6.48 -10.97
N PRO A 10 1.90 6.89 -12.14
CA PRO A 10 2.31 8.27 -12.35
C PRO A 10 1.20 9.30 -12.13
N SER A 11 -0.06 8.95 -12.42
CA SER A 11 -1.22 9.83 -12.17
C SER A 11 -1.44 10.11 -10.69
N GLU A 12 -1.22 9.12 -9.82
CA GLU A 12 -1.30 9.28 -8.37
C GLU A 12 -0.15 10.15 -7.85
N PHE A 13 1.08 9.90 -8.31
CA PHE A 13 2.24 10.73 -7.99
C PHE A 13 2.01 12.19 -8.42
N HIS A 14 1.52 12.41 -9.65
CA HIS A 14 1.27 13.75 -10.19
C HIS A 14 0.09 14.49 -9.50
N ALA A 15 -0.73 13.79 -8.73
CA ALA A 15 -1.75 14.44 -7.89
C ALA A 15 -1.13 15.13 -6.66
N MET A 16 0.10 14.80 -6.29
CA MET A 16 0.83 15.50 -5.24
C MET A 16 1.20 16.92 -5.71
N PRO A 17 0.99 17.95 -4.88
CA PRO A 17 1.35 19.34 -5.25
C PRO A 17 2.82 19.47 -5.68
N GLY A 18 3.06 20.08 -6.83
CA GLY A 18 4.39 20.30 -7.38
C GLY A 18 5.02 19.10 -8.09
N ALA A 19 4.43 17.90 -8.01
CA ALA A 19 5.03 16.69 -8.57
C ALA A 19 5.15 16.68 -10.10
N LYS A 20 4.27 17.40 -10.80
CA LYS A 20 4.28 17.47 -12.28
C LYS A 20 5.53 18.11 -12.86
N ASP A 21 6.16 19.00 -12.10
CA ASP A 21 7.34 19.77 -12.52
C ASP A 21 8.64 19.17 -11.96
N MET A 22 8.55 18.03 -11.26
CA MET A 22 9.71 17.37 -10.67
C MET A 22 10.42 16.51 -11.70
N GLU A 23 11.75 16.65 -11.75
CA GLU A 23 12.61 15.74 -12.49
C GLU A 23 13.14 14.63 -11.56
N PRO A 24 13.22 13.38 -12.03
CA PRO A 24 13.80 12.32 -11.24
C PRO A 24 15.29 12.57 -11.01
N PHE A 25 15.77 12.44 -9.79
CA PHE A 25 17.20 12.51 -9.49
C PHE A 25 17.93 11.22 -9.89
N GLU A 26 17.20 10.11 -9.99
CA GLU A 26 17.73 8.80 -10.38
C GLU A 26 16.61 7.90 -10.90
N THR A 27 16.96 6.97 -11.81
CA THR A 27 16.07 5.87 -12.23
C THR A 27 16.77 4.54 -11.93
N VAL A 28 16.09 3.65 -11.20
CA VAL A 28 16.61 2.32 -10.82
C VAL A 28 15.60 1.27 -11.23
N SER A 29 16.04 0.25 -11.97
CA SER A 29 15.16 -0.82 -12.48
C SER A 29 13.92 -0.29 -13.22
N GLY A 30 14.06 0.85 -13.93
CA GLY A 30 12.96 1.50 -14.65
C GLY A 30 12.03 2.36 -13.78
N VAL A 31 12.24 2.40 -12.46
CA VAL A 31 11.45 3.23 -11.54
C VAL A 31 12.15 4.57 -11.35
N PRO A 32 11.52 5.72 -11.67
CA PRO A 32 12.05 7.03 -11.38
C PRO A 32 11.85 7.40 -9.91
N PHE A 33 12.91 7.94 -9.30
CA PHE A 33 12.90 8.42 -7.92
C PHE A 33 13.07 9.94 -7.87
N TYR A 34 12.21 10.60 -7.09
CA TYR A 34 12.13 12.05 -6.98
C TYR A 34 12.46 12.49 -5.56
N ARG A 35 13.16 13.61 -5.42
CA ARG A 35 13.46 14.21 -4.12
C ARG A 35 12.46 15.31 -3.83
N VAL A 36 11.51 15.01 -2.96
CA VAL A 36 10.46 15.96 -2.56
C VAL A 36 11.03 16.96 -1.55
N GLU A 37 11.77 16.46 -0.58
CA GLU A 37 12.47 17.21 0.47
C GLU A 37 13.80 16.52 0.77
N PRO A 38 14.74 17.13 1.52
CA PRO A 38 16.03 16.51 1.83
C PRO A 38 15.94 15.06 2.36
N ASP A 39 14.93 14.80 3.20
CA ASP A 39 14.67 13.50 3.81
C ASP A 39 13.44 12.78 3.25
N ILE A 40 12.82 13.29 2.17
CA ILE A 40 11.62 12.70 1.57
C ILE A 40 11.88 12.34 0.11
N ILE A 41 11.72 11.06 -0.22
CA ILE A 41 11.84 10.52 -1.57
C ILE A 41 10.47 10.04 -2.03
N ALA A 42 10.11 10.28 -3.29
CA ALA A 42 8.90 9.75 -3.88
C ALA A 42 9.21 8.87 -5.09
N CYS A 43 8.32 7.91 -5.39
CA CYS A 43 8.35 7.16 -6.63
C CYS A 43 6.95 6.69 -7.05
N ALA A 44 6.75 6.46 -8.35
CA ALA A 44 5.65 5.68 -8.89
C ALA A 44 6.21 4.28 -9.20
N GLY A 45 6.00 3.35 -8.27
CA GLY A 45 6.66 2.03 -8.28
C GLY A 45 6.10 1.05 -9.31
N GLY A 46 4.94 1.34 -9.88
CA GLY A 46 4.20 0.47 -10.81
C GLY A 46 3.08 -0.32 -10.13
N VAL A 47 2.09 -0.68 -10.92
CA VAL A 47 0.94 -1.47 -10.49
C VAL A 47 1.35 -2.94 -10.28
N SER A 48 0.69 -3.64 -9.36
CA SER A 48 0.89 -5.05 -9.05
C SER A 48 1.99 -5.34 -8.02
N LYS A 49 1.86 -6.47 -7.34
CA LYS A 49 2.69 -6.86 -6.18
C LYS A 49 4.19 -6.88 -6.48
N VAL A 50 4.59 -7.40 -7.64
CA VAL A 50 6.01 -7.50 -8.01
C VAL A 50 6.64 -6.12 -8.17
N ASN A 51 5.97 -5.21 -8.90
CA ASN A 51 6.47 -3.85 -9.12
C ASN A 51 6.52 -3.08 -7.79
N ALA A 52 5.47 -3.18 -7.00
CA ALA A 52 5.38 -2.53 -5.69
C ALA A 52 6.47 -3.02 -4.72
N ALA A 53 6.69 -4.34 -4.66
CA ALA A 53 7.73 -4.94 -3.84
C ALA A 53 9.14 -4.53 -4.29
N MET A 54 9.41 -4.53 -5.60
CA MET A 54 10.70 -4.09 -6.16
C MET A 54 11.01 -2.64 -5.77
N ALA A 55 10.05 -1.74 -5.94
CA ALA A 55 10.22 -0.33 -5.59
C ALA A 55 10.44 -0.15 -4.08
N ALA A 56 9.65 -0.84 -3.24
CA ALA A 56 9.81 -0.82 -1.79
C ALA A 56 11.18 -1.33 -1.34
N GLU A 57 11.69 -2.41 -1.94
CA GLU A 57 13.01 -2.96 -1.61
C GLU A 57 14.13 -2.00 -1.98
N ILE A 58 14.03 -1.31 -3.13
CA ILE A 58 14.98 -0.27 -3.51
C ILE A 58 14.96 0.88 -2.47
N LEU A 59 13.78 1.31 -2.02
CA LEU A 59 13.63 2.33 -1.00
C LEU A 59 14.28 1.91 0.33
N CYS A 60 14.08 0.67 0.74
CA CYS A 60 14.66 0.14 1.98
C CYS A 60 16.19 0.01 1.89
N LEU A 61 16.70 -0.69 0.88
CA LEU A 61 18.12 -1.07 0.82
C LEU A 61 19.03 0.02 0.25
N LYS A 62 18.58 0.68 -0.83
CA LYS A 62 19.43 1.68 -1.49
C LYS A 62 19.36 3.04 -0.80
N TYR A 63 18.16 3.48 -0.42
CA TYR A 63 17.96 4.80 0.15
C TYR A 63 17.91 4.81 1.68
N GLY A 64 17.74 3.65 2.31
CA GLY A 64 17.74 3.51 3.76
C GLY A 64 16.62 4.30 4.43
N VAL A 65 15.39 4.15 3.93
CA VAL A 65 14.24 4.85 4.48
C VAL A 65 13.78 4.23 5.79
N ASP A 66 13.28 5.05 6.71
CA ASP A 66 12.76 4.62 8.01
C ASP A 66 11.26 4.32 7.96
N LEU A 67 10.56 4.90 6.97
CA LEU A 67 9.12 4.82 6.78
C LEU A 67 8.77 4.84 5.30
N ILE A 68 7.89 3.95 4.86
CA ILE A 68 7.20 4.04 3.56
C ILE A 68 5.75 4.43 3.81
N LEU A 69 5.29 5.49 3.15
CA LEU A 69 3.88 5.88 3.06
C LEU A 69 3.40 5.57 1.64
N ASN A 70 2.45 4.66 1.53
CA ASN A 70 1.77 4.36 0.27
C ASN A 70 0.47 5.15 0.19
N ALA A 71 0.28 5.91 -0.89
CA ALA A 71 -0.94 6.63 -1.16
C ALA A 71 -1.47 6.27 -2.56
N GLY A 72 -2.79 6.23 -2.71
CA GLY A 72 -3.41 5.90 -3.98
C GLY A 72 -4.90 5.60 -3.86
N VAL A 73 -5.46 5.10 -4.96
CA VAL A 73 -6.87 4.71 -5.04
C VAL A 73 -7.05 3.22 -4.78
N ALA A 74 -8.24 2.81 -4.33
CA ALA A 74 -8.60 1.42 -4.10
C ALA A 74 -10.08 1.17 -4.39
N GLY A 75 -10.43 -0.08 -4.71
CA GLY A 75 -11.83 -0.50 -4.84
C GLY A 75 -12.48 -0.64 -3.46
N CYS A 76 -13.68 -0.06 -3.29
CA CYS A 76 -14.46 -0.22 -2.07
C CYS A 76 -15.20 -1.56 -2.06
N LEU A 77 -15.16 -2.27 -0.94
CA LEU A 77 -15.89 -3.52 -0.70
C LEU A 77 -17.01 -3.37 0.36
N THR A 78 -17.25 -2.16 0.81
CA THR A 78 -18.25 -1.79 1.81
C THR A 78 -19.09 -0.60 1.30
N ASP A 79 -20.00 -0.10 2.12
CA ASP A 79 -20.88 1.04 1.77
C ASP A 79 -20.24 2.42 2.03
N LEU A 80 -18.91 2.51 2.07
CA LEU A 80 -18.25 3.80 2.20
C LEU A 80 -18.51 4.67 0.95
N PRO A 81 -18.83 5.96 1.13
CA PRO A 81 -18.98 6.87 0.00
C PRO A 81 -17.71 6.99 -0.83
N THR A 82 -17.86 7.12 -2.15
CA THR A 82 -16.73 7.39 -3.05
C THR A 82 -15.98 8.65 -2.60
N GLY A 83 -14.65 8.56 -2.58
CA GLY A 83 -13.78 9.61 -2.07
C GLY A 83 -13.48 9.51 -0.56
N SER A 84 -14.07 8.54 0.16
CA SER A 84 -13.71 8.29 1.55
C SER A 84 -12.23 7.90 1.67
N LEU A 85 -11.57 8.43 2.70
CA LEU A 85 -10.19 8.05 3.02
C LEU A 85 -10.15 6.94 4.05
N VAL A 86 -9.36 5.92 3.76
CA VAL A 86 -9.10 4.79 4.65
C VAL A 86 -7.60 4.73 4.95
N VAL A 87 -7.25 4.82 6.22
CA VAL A 87 -5.92 4.46 6.71
C VAL A 87 -5.92 2.95 6.93
N ALA A 88 -5.09 2.24 6.20
CA ALA A 88 -5.00 0.79 6.37
C ALA A 88 -4.54 0.44 7.79
N SER A 89 -5.29 -0.41 8.49
CA SER A 89 -4.86 -1.00 9.77
C SER A 89 -3.92 -2.18 9.56
N GLU A 90 -4.18 -2.93 8.50
CA GLU A 90 -3.38 -4.09 8.09
C GLU A 90 -3.71 -4.45 6.64
N PHE A 91 -2.85 -5.30 6.06
CA PHE A 91 -3.05 -5.87 4.74
C PHE A 91 -3.16 -7.40 4.82
N VAL A 92 -3.96 -7.96 3.90
CA VAL A 92 -3.98 -9.40 3.58
C VAL A 92 -3.72 -9.57 2.08
N GLN A 93 -3.14 -10.70 1.66
CA GLN A 93 -2.97 -11.01 0.24
C GLN A 93 -4.01 -12.05 -0.18
N HIS A 94 -5.07 -11.61 -0.83
CA HIS A 94 -6.25 -12.43 -1.14
C HIS A 94 -6.03 -13.46 -2.25
N ASP A 95 -4.96 -13.35 -2.99
CA ASP A 95 -4.57 -14.24 -4.09
C ASP A 95 -3.44 -15.22 -3.73
N VAL A 96 -3.03 -15.27 -2.46
CA VAL A 96 -2.12 -16.29 -1.93
C VAL A 96 -2.96 -17.45 -1.43
N ASP A 97 -2.86 -18.59 -2.10
CA ASP A 97 -3.62 -19.80 -1.78
C ASP A 97 -2.73 -21.06 -1.84
N THR A 98 -2.40 -21.56 -0.67
CA THR A 98 -1.70 -22.83 -0.46
C THR A 98 -2.56 -23.81 0.36
N THR A 99 -3.89 -23.64 0.32
CA THR A 99 -4.83 -24.50 1.06
C THR A 99 -4.74 -25.97 0.64
N ALA A 100 -4.32 -26.26 -0.58
CA ALA A 100 -4.09 -27.61 -1.08
C ALA A 100 -3.03 -28.39 -0.27
N VAL A 101 -2.13 -27.69 0.44
CA VAL A 101 -1.14 -28.31 1.34
C VAL A 101 -1.46 -28.10 2.82
N GLY A 102 -2.66 -27.59 3.13
CA GLY A 102 -3.18 -27.46 4.48
C GLY A 102 -2.95 -26.11 5.15
N ASP A 103 -2.40 -25.13 4.44
CA ASP A 103 -2.22 -23.77 4.96
C ASP A 103 -3.57 -23.00 5.01
N PRO A 104 -3.72 -22.05 5.92
CA PRO A 104 -4.82 -21.08 5.84
C PRO A 104 -4.73 -20.25 4.54
N ILE A 105 -5.89 -19.89 3.99
CA ILE A 105 -5.92 -19.00 2.82
C ILE A 105 -5.29 -17.64 3.18
N GLY A 106 -4.53 -17.06 2.26
CA GLY A 106 -3.79 -15.82 2.47
C GLY A 106 -2.47 -15.97 3.24
N LEU A 107 -2.11 -17.19 3.67
CA LEU A 107 -0.85 -17.41 4.40
C LEU A 107 0.34 -17.25 3.46
N VAL A 108 1.19 -16.27 3.74
CA VAL A 108 2.52 -16.18 3.12
C VAL A 108 3.49 -17.04 3.92
N SER A 109 3.67 -18.29 3.48
CA SER A 109 4.33 -19.36 4.26
C SER A 109 5.73 -18.98 4.74
N THR A 110 6.55 -18.31 3.90
CA THR A 110 7.94 -17.95 4.23
C THR A 110 8.06 -16.91 5.34
N VAL A 111 7.03 -16.12 5.59
CA VAL A 111 6.95 -15.16 6.70
C VAL A 111 5.95 -15.60 7.77
N ASN A 112 5.24 -16.71 7.52
CA ASN A 112 4.25 -17.32 8.40
C ASN A 112 3.20 -16.31 8.90
N ARG A 113 2.63 -15.53 7.97
CA ARG A 113 1.62 -14.50 8.26
C ARG A 113 0.54 -14.45 7.20
N VAL A 114 -0.69 -14.21 7.64
CA VAL A 114 -1.84 -13.82 6.82
C VAL A 114 -1.96 -12.29 6.84
N GLU A 115 -1.89 -11.70 8.04
CA GLU A 115 -2.03 -10.26 8.24
C GLU A 115 -0.67 -9.56 8.35
N PHE A 116 -0.58 -8.40 7.68
CA PHE A 116 0.56 -7.50 7.70
C PHE A 116 0.14 -6.15 8.29
N PRO A 117 0.32 -5.92 9.60
CA PRO A 117 -0.11 -4.71 10.26
C PRO A 117 0.68 -3.48 9.79
N THR A 118 0.03 -2.33 9.78
CA THR A 118 0.65 -1.03 9.51
C THR A 118 1.11 -0.37 10.80
N TRP A 119 1.85 0.71 10.67
CA TRP A 119 2.39 1.44 11.81
C TRP A 119 1.45 2.55 12.28
N GLU A 120 0.96 2.47 13.50
CA GLU A 120 0.13 3.47 14.20
C GLU A 120 -1.05 4.04 13.38
N PRO A 121 -1.96 3.21 12.82
CA PRO A 121 -3.03 3.69 11.94
C PRO A 121 -3.98 4.67 12.64
N GLU A 122 -4.30 4.47 13.92
CA GLU A 122 -5.17 5.36 14.70
C GLU A 122 -4.54 6.73 14.91
N ARG A 123 -3.22 6.78 15.09
CA ARG A 123 -2.48 8.04 15.16
C ARG A 123 -2.51 8.77 13.82
N CYS A 124 -2.41 8.05 12.71
CA CYS A 124 -2.52 8.62 11.38
C CYS A 124 -3.92 9.23 11.16
N VAL A 125 -5.00 8.52 11.54
CA VAL A 125 -6.37 9.05 11.49
C VAL A 125 -6.49 10.32 12.33
N LYS A 126 -5.94 10.32 13.55
CA LYS A 126 -5.96 11.52 14.41
C LYS A 126 -5.23 12.70 13.76
N LEU A 127 -4.06 12.48 13.19
CA LEU A 127 -3.31 13.55 12.49
C LEU A 127 -4.11 14.12 11.31
N LEU A 128 -4.78 13.28 10.53
CA LEU A 128 -5.67 13.73 9.45
C LEU A 128 -6.86 14.54 10.00
N ALA A 129 -7.47 14.09 11.09
CA ALA A 129 -8.57 14.80 11.74
C ALA A 129 -8.14 16.18 12.27
N ASP A 130 -6.94 16.30 12.86
CA ASP A 130 -6.37 17.58 13.31
C ASP A 130 -6.13 18.56 12.14
N MET A 131 -6.01 18.04 10.90
CA MET A 131 -5.94 18.82 9.65
C MET A 131 -7.32 19.07 9.02
N GLY A 132 -8.42 18.66 9.67
CA GLY A 132 -9.77 18.76 9.13
C GLY A 132 -10.12 17.72 8.07
N ILE A 133 -9.35 16.66 7.96
CA ILE A 133 -9.55 15.58 6.98
C ILE A 133 -10.15 14.36 7.69
N HIS A 134 -11.34 13.94 7.28
CA HIS A 134 -11.98 12.75 7.82
C HIS A 134 -11.42 11.48 7.17
N ALA A 135 -11.00 10.52 7.96
CA ALA A 135 -10.56 9.20 7.53
C ALA A 135 -11.01 8.14 8.54
N VAL A 136 -11.14 6.90 8.07
CA VAL A 136 -11.44 5.74 8.92
C VAL A 136 -10.28 4.74 8.84
N THR A 137 -10.20 3.82 9.80
CA THR A 137 -9.26 2.68 9.70
C THR A 137 -9.97 1.47 9.11
N GLY A 138 -9.20 0.59 8.45
CA GLY A 138 -9.74 -0.66 7.96
C GLY A 138 -8.69 -1.59 7.35
N ARG A 139 -9.03 -2.88 7.30
CA ARG A 139 -8.24 -3.90 6.60
C ARG A 139 -8.31 -3.66 5.10
N VAL A 140 -7.20 -3.85 4.40
CA VAL A 140 -7.12 -3.77 2.94
C VAL A 140 -6.67 -5.11 2.37
N ALA A 141 -7.32 -5.56 1.30
CA ALA A 141 -6.97 -6.81 0.62
C ALA A 141 -6.20 -6.53 -0.67
N THR A 142 -4.99 -7.07 -0.77
CA THR A 142 -4.11 -6.92 -1.93
C THR A 142 -4.11 -8.18 -2.78
N GLY A 143 -4.06 -8.01 -4.11
CA GLY A 143 -3.80 -9.10 -5.04
C GLY A 143 -3.73 -8.62 -6.47
N ASP A 144 -3.10 -9.41 -7.35
CA ASP A 144 -2.92 -9.06 -8.76
C ASP A 144 -4.21 -9.27 -9.59
N TRP A 145 -5.34 -9.48 -8.93
CA TRP A 145 -6.64 -9.55 -9.56
C TRP A 145 -7.36 -8.20 -9.46
N PHE A 146 -7.72 -7.64 -10.58
CA PHE A 146 -8.63 -6.50 -10.57
C PHE A 146 -10.06 -6.99 -10.25
N ALA A 147 -10.57 -6.64 -9.07
CA ALA A 147 -11.83 -7.16 -8.52
C ALA A 147 -13.08 -6.48 -9.14
N VAL A 148 -13.19 -6.44 -10.47
CA VAL A 148 -14.31 -5.81 -11.19
C VAL A 148 -15.57 -6.68 -11.29
N ASN A 149 -15.49 -7.98 -11.00
CA ASN A 149 -16.66 -8.84 -11.04
C ASN A 149 -17.15 -9.19 -9.64
N CYS A 150 -18.49 -9.30 -9.50
CA CYS A 150 -19.13 -9.54 -8.21
C CYS A 150 -18.58 -10.77 -7.48
N LYS A 151 -18.33 -11.88 -8.20
CA LYS A 151 -17.86 -13.13 -7.57
C LYS A 151 -16.49 -13.00 -6.89
N ARG A 152 -15.57 -12.27 -7.53
CA ARG A 152 -14.24 -12.02 -6.92
C ARG A 152 -14.34 -11.07 -5.73
N ALA A 153 -15.12 -10.01 -5.88
CA ALA A 153 -15.37 -9.06 -4.80
C ALA A 153 -16.06 -9.73 -3.60
N GLU A 154 -17.05 -10.56 -3.85
CA GLU A 154 -17.73 -11.37 -2.84
C GLU A 154 -16.76 -12.32 -2.13
N PHE A 155 -15.94 -13.07 -2.87
CA PHE A 155 -14.93 -13.96 -2.30
C PHE A 155 -13.97 -13.19 -1.38
N ILE A 156 -13.42 -12.04 -1.83
CA ILE A 156 -12.49 -11.25 -1.05
C ILE A 156 -13.17 -10.72 0.22
N ARG A 157 -14.38 -10.16 0.07
CA ARG A 157 -15.16 -9.61 1.17
C ARG A 157 -15.49 -10.67 2.23
N ASP A 158 -15.99 -11.82 1.78
CA ASP A 158 -16.53 -12.85 2.66
C ASP A 158 -15.42 -13.69 3.33
N THR A 159 -14.22 -13.75 2.70
CA THR A 159 -13.07 -14.51 3.21
C THR A 159 -12.20 -13.68 4.15
N PHE A 160 -11.91 -12.44 3.78
CA PHE A 160 -10.90 -11.60 4.45
C PHE A 160 -11.50 -10.41 5.20
N HIS A 161 -12.78 -10.10 4.97
CA HIS A 161 -13.51 -8.98 5.59
C HIS A 161 -12.81 -7.61 5.46
N PRO A 162 -12.25 -7.24 4.30
CA PRO A 162 -11.59 -5.97 4.11
C PRO A 162 -12.60 -4.85 3.82
N VAL A 163 -12.17 -3.61 4.06
CA VAL A 163 -12.89 -2.41 3.66
C VAL A 163 -12.61 -2.08 2.19
N LEU A 164 -11.35 -2.24 1.78
CA LEU A 164 -10.88 -1.95 0.43
C LEU A 164 -10.12 -3.13 -0.19
N THR A 165 -10.01 -3.09 -1.52
CA THR A 165 -9.12 -3.97 -2.29
C THR A 165 -8.26 -3.18 -3.27
N GLU A 166 -7.00 -3.56 -3.45
CA GLU A 166 -6.02 -2.93 -4.33
C GLU A 166 -4.91 -3.94 -4.73
N GLN A 167 -3.82 -3.51 -5.36
CA GLN A 167 -2.86 -4.43 -5.95
C GLN A 167 -1.41 -4.30 -5.42
N GLU A 168 -1.10 -3.45 -4.43
CA GLU A 168 0.28 -3.10 -4.03
C GLU A 168 0.57 -3.25 -2.54
N GLY A 169 -0.32 -2.73 -1.70
CA GLY A 169 -0.03 -2.45 -0.29
C GLY A 169 0.41 -3.67 0.52
N GLY A 170 -0.18 -4.84 0.27
CA GLY A 170 0.23 -6.07 0.95
C GLY A 170 1.65 -6.52 0.60
N ALA A 171 2.10 -6.27 -0.64
CA ALA A 171 3.48 -6.54 -1.05
C ALA A 171 4.46 -5.55 -0.41
N ILE A 172 4.11 -4.26 -0.37
CA ILE A 172 4.91 -3.23 0.32
C ILE A 172 5.01 -3.56 1.81
N ALA A 173 3.87 -3.88 2.47
CA ALA A 173 3.83 -4.26 3.88
C ALA A 173 4.74 -5.46 4.18
N GLN A 174 4.73 -6.48 3.33
CA GLN A 174 5.60 -7.65 3.46
C GLN A 174 7.08 -7.28 3.34
N VAL A 175 7.46 -6.43 2.38
CA VAL A 175 8.84 -5.94 2.22
C VAL A 175 9.26 -5.12 3.45
N CYS A 176 8.43 -4.19 3.89
CA CYS A 176 8.71 -3.37 5.08
C CYS A 176 8.89 -4.22 6.34
N LEU A 177 8.02 -5.23 6.54
CA LEU A 177 8.15 -6.17 7.66
C LEU A 177 9.51 -6.87 7.66
N ARG A 178 9.97 -7.35 6.50
CA ARG A 178 11.25 -8.07 6.39
C ARG A 178 12.47 -7.19 6.57
N ASN A 179 12.35 -5.90 6.23
CA ASN A 179 13.42 -4.92 6.35
C ASN A 179 13.39 -4.14 7.68
N GLY A 180 12.37 -4.36 8.55
CA GLY A 180 12.20 -3.60 9.78
C GLY A 180 11.86 -2.11 9.55
N VAL A 181 11.31 -1.79 8.38
CA VAL A 181 10.87 -0.44 8.00
C VAL A 181 9.40 -0.25 8.36
N ARG A 182 9.04 0.92 8.86
CA ARG A 182 7.66 1.25 9.19
C ARG A 182 6.85 1.43 7.91
N PHE A 183 5.58 1.03 7.96
CA PHE A 183 4.68 1.15 6.82
C PHE A 183 3.35 1.79 7.22
N VAL A 184 2.94 2.81 6.46
CA VAL A 184 1.63 3.46 6.56
C VAL A 184 1.01 3.48 5.17
N ALA A 185 -0.29 3.27 5.08
CA ALA A 185 -0.99 3.43 3.81
C ALA A 185 -2.29 4.22 4.00
N VAL A 186 -2.54 5.15 3.07
CA VAL A 186 -3.78 5.93 2.98
C VAL A 186 -4.35 5.76 1.59
N LYS A 187 -5.56 5.23 1.52
CA LYS A 187 -6.24 4.94 0.25
C LYS A 187 -7.57 5.69 0.17
N SER A 188 -7.89 6.14 -1.04
CA SER A 188 -9.23 6.69 -1.35
C SER A 188 -10.04 5.67 -2.12
N CYS A 189 -11.26 5.45 -1.74
CA CYS A 189 -12.20 4.62 -2.50
C CYS A 189 -13.03 5.41 -3.52
#